data_b39d621a18396aa119557d72ffca0c1b
#
_entry.id   b39d621a18396aa119557d72ffca0c1b
#
_cell.length_a   1.000
_cell.length_b   1.000
_cell.length_c   1.000
_cell.angle_alpha   90.00
_cell.angle_beta   90.00
_cell.angle_gamma   90.00
#
_symmetry.space_group_name_H-M   'P 1'
#
loop_
_entity.id
_entity.type
_entity.pdbx_description
1 polymer ?
#
loop_
_entity_poly.entity_id
_entity_poly.type
_entity_poly.pdbx_seq_one_letter_code
_entity_poly.pdbx_strand_id
1 'polypeptide(L)'
;MTRISTRWSQKLAVALTGISLLTVAAASAGEISVWVWDKAFNGDTMREAGALYTADHPDVTINVDDTASQDDIRAKLQTQLLAGSTEGLPDIVLIQDDIAQKYLQSFPGAFEPLSDEIDMSVFADYKVAAATLDGKSYSLPFDSGVTGLFYRSDYFAEAGYGPEDLENITWDRLVEIGKDVMAKTGHKLLDLDLNDSGLIRMMMQSAGEWYFNADGELHITDNAALKKALETYAKFFQADLVKPVSGWAEYTGTFTSGEVAAVPVGVWITATIKANADQSGKWGVAPIPRLDIDGSVNASNQGGSSWYVLASSDNKAETIDFLKTVWAGNTDFYQDILIKRGAVGSLLAAREGDAYKASDDFFGGAPVWQNFSTWLSQIPAVDYGTYTAEVDSAVQAQLPTIIEGGDLDTALQAIQDQAQQQMQ
;
A
#
# COMPACT_ATOMS: atom_id res chain seq x y z
N MET A 1 -14.65 105.05 -5.57
CA MET A 1 -16.01 104.76 -5.17
C MET A 1 -16.04 103.36 -4.62
N THR A 2 -16.30 103.22 -3.30
CA THR A 2 -17.32 102.46 -2.61
C THR A 2 -17.12 100.87 -2.70
N ARG A 3 -17.03 100.11 -1.72
CA ARG A 3 -17.46 100.03 -0.34
C ARG A 3 -16.86 98.81 0.33
N ILE A 4 -16.58 98.91 1.61
CA ILE A 4 -16.20 97.88 2.59
C ILE A 4 -17.38 96.88 2.78
N SER A 5 -17.05 95.62 3.00
CA SER A 5 -17.85 94.79 3.89
C SER A 5 -17.06 93.62 4.48
N THR A 6 -16.92 93.70 5.74
CA THR A 6 -16.44 92.76 6.76
C THR A 6 -17.33 91.50 6.77
N ARG A 7 -16.76 90.31 6.84
CA ARG A 7 -17.50 89.12 7.28
C ARG A 7 -16.65 88.33 8.26
N TRP A 8 -17.31 88.02 9.34
CA TRP A 8 -16.88 87.25 10.48
C TRP A 8 -16.50 85.80 10.13
N SER A 9 -15.45 85.33 10.74
CA SER A 9 -14.99 83.91 10.77
C SER A 9 -15.71 83.18 11.91
N GLN A 10 -16.48 82.17 11.57
CA GLN A 10 -16.92 81.13 12.49
C GLN A 10 -15.97 79.95 12.37
N LYS A 11 -15.31 79.62 13.46
CA LYS A 11 -14.52 78.43 13.62
C LYS A 11 -15.44 77.27 13.90
N LEU A 12 -15.56 76.33 12.93
CA LEU A 12 -16.18 75.05 13.15
C LEU A 12 -15.07 74.08 13.61
N ALA A 13 -15.19 73.60 14.84
CA ALA A 13 -14.36 72.52 15.35
C ALA A 13 -14.99 71.14 14.83
N VAL A 14 -14.32 70.49 13.92
CA VAL A 14 -14.66 69.13 13.53
C VAL A 14 -13.93 68.19 14.46
N ALA A 15 -14.70 67.51 15.32
CA ALA A 15 -14.22 66.33 16.09
C ALA A 15 -14.05 65.13 15.14
N LEU A 16 -12.83 64.77 14.81
CA LEU A 16 -12.51 63.49 14.16
C LEU A 16 -12.60 62.36 15.19
N THR A 17 -13.73 61.67 15.19
CA THR A 17 -13.86 60.36 15.84
C THR A 17 -13.10 59.32 14.98
N GLY A 18 -11.92 58.92 15.42
CA GLY A 18 -11.16 57.86 14.77
C GLY A 18 -11.89 56.53 14.95
N ILE A 19 -12.50 56.03 13.88
CA ILE A 19 -12.94 54.64 13.78
C ILE A 19 -11.68 53.82 13.47
N SER A 20 -11.15 53.14 14.50
CA SER A 20 -10.15 52.09 14.31
C SER A 20 -10.86 50.90 13.62
N LEU A 21 -10.71 50.82 12.32
CA LEU A 21 -10.98 49.56 11.59
C LEU A 21 -9.94 48.55 12.09
N LEU A 22 -10.39 47.68 13.00
CA LEU A 22 -9.73 46.39 13.22
C LEU A 22 -9.86 45.62 11.89
N THR A 23 -8.84 45.67 11.07
CA THR A 23 -8.65 44.69 10.01
C THR A 23 -8.41 43.34 10.72
N VAL A 24 -9.47 42.58 10.88
CA VAL A 24 -9.35 41.13 11.06
C VAL A 24 -8.63 40.67 9.81
N ALA A 25 -7.34 40.35 9.92
CA ALA A 25 -6.64 39.62 8.89
C ALA A 25 -7.49 38.33 8.71
N ALA A 26 -8.15 38.22 7.58
CA ALA A 26 -8.70 36.94 7.18
C ALA A 26 -7.49 35.99 7.21
N ALA A 27 -7.55 34.98 8.09
CA ALA A 27 -6.63 33.85 8.02
C ALA A 27 -6.72 33.37 6.57
N SER A 28 -5.58 33.29 5.91
CA SER A 28 -5.53 32.70 4.57
C SER A 28 -6.09 31.31 4.69
N ALA A 29 -7.18 31.02 3.97
CA ALA A 29 -7.73 29.68 3.92
C ALA A 29 -6.60 28.73 3.52
N GLY A 30 -6.33 27.73 4.33
CA GLY A 30 -5.34 26.69 4.04
C GLY A 30 -5.85 25.86 2.88
N GLU A 31 -5.12 25.79 1.78
CA GLU A 31 -5.42 24.90 0.67
C GLU A 31 -4.42 23.75 0.68
N ILE A 32 -4.91 22.52 0.91
CA ILE A 32 -4.11 21.30 0.92
C ILE A 32 -4.39 20.52 -0.36
N SER A 33 -3.38 20.34 -1.18
CA SER A 33 -3.44 19.59 -2.43
C SER A 33 -2.90 18.17 -2.23
N VAL A 34 -3.60 17.17 -2.81
CA VAL A 34 -3.28 15.75 -2.63
C VAL A 34 -3.26 15.03 -3.97
N TRP A 35 -2.19 14.28 -4.26
CA TRP A 35 -2.14 13.38 -5.40
C TRP A 35 -2.36 11.93 -5.01
N VAL A 36 -3.29 11.26 -5.69
CA VAL A 36 -3.62 9.83 -5.53
C VAL A 36 -3.95 9.23 -6.89
N TRP A 37 -3.93 7.90 -7.04
CA TRP A 37 -4.12 7.23 -8.33
C TRP A 37 -5.47 6.54 -8.51
N ASP A 38 -6.08 5.98 -7.51
CA ASP A 38 -7.35 5.28 -7.62
C ASP A 38 -8.47 6.13 -7.05
N LYS A 39 -9.47 6.41 -7.89
CA LYS A 39 -10.58 7.27 -7.48
C LYS A 39 -11.41 6.65 -6.36
N ALA A 40 -11.81 5.39 -6.51
CA ALA A 40 -12.77 4.76 -5.60
C ALA A 40 -12.14 4.36 -4.26
N PHE A 41 -10.90 3.89 -4.29
CA PHE A 41 -10.19 3.46 -3.09
C PHE A 41 -9.47 4.62 -2.41
N ASN A 42 -8.54 5.29 -3.10
CA ASN A 42 -7.70 6.33 -2.49
C ASN A 42 -8.36 7.71 -2.49
N GLY A 43 -8.90 8.13 -3.64
CA GLY A 43 -9.45 9.46 -3.84
C GLY A 43 -10.68 9.74 -2.98
N ASP A 44 -11.65 8.85 -3.02
CA ASP A 44 -12.87 9.00 -2.22
C ASP A 44 -12.59 8.84 -0.72
N THR A 45 -11.62 7.98 -0.34
CA THR A 45 -11.18 7.88 1.06
C THR A 45 -10.56 9.19 1.55
N MET A 46 -9.69 9.81 0.73
CA MET A 46 -9.07 11.09 1.10
C MET A 46 -10.09 12.24 1.15
N ARG A 47 -11.08 12.26 0.24
CA ARG A 47 -12.18 13.24 0.29
C ARG A 47 -13.04 13.09 1.54
N GLU A 48 -13.35 11.86 1.96
CA GLU A 48 -14.06 11.60 3.21
C GLU A 48 -13.24 12.02 4.43
N ALA A 49 -11.93 11.74 4.44
CA ALA A 49 -11.02 12.23 5.46
C ALA A 49 -11.01 13.77 5.52
N GLY A 50 -10.93 14.41 4.36
CA GLY A 50 -10.98 15.85 4.22
C GLY A 50 -12.29 16.45 4.75
N ALA A 51 -13.44 15.83 4.44
CA ALA A 51 -14.74 16.28 4.92
C ALA A 51 -14.86 16.18 6.46
N LEU A 52 -14.28 15.16 7.08
CA LEU A 52 -14.24 15.05 8.53
C LEU A 52 -13.41 16.18 9.16
N TYR A 53 -12.23 16.45 8.62
CA TYR A 53 -11.37 17.50 9.13
C TYR A 53 -11.96 18.90 8.95
N THR A 54 -12.46 19.21 7.76
CA THR A 54 -13.01 20.55 7.43
C THR A 54 -14.32 20.87 8.15
N ALA A 55 -14.99 19.89 8.74
CA ALA A 55 -16.15 20.15 9.61
C ALA A 55 -15.78 21.02 10.84
N ASP A 56 -14.59 20.80 11.40
CA ASP A 56 -14.08 21.60 12.52
C ASP A 56 -13.07 22.69 12.09
N HIS A 57 -12.60 22.63 10.82
CA HIS A 57 -11.66 23.58 10.20
C HIS A 57 -12.26 24.15 8.90
N PRO A 58 -13.33 24.98 8.99
CA PRO A 58 -14.09 25.44 7.81
C PRO A 58 -13.33 26.42 6.90
N ASP A 59 -12.17 26.89 7.32
CA ASP A 59 -11.24 27.74 6.57
C ASP A 59 -10.18 26.93 5.79
N VAL A 60 -10.20 25.59 5.91
CA VAL A 60 -9.33 24.70 5.17
C VAL A 60 -10.07 24.06 3.99
N THR A 61 -9.38 23.90 2.86
CA THR A 61 -9.87 23.19 1.68
C THR A 61 -8.89 22.07 1.33
N ILE A 62 -9.40 20.85 1.10
CA ILE A 62 -8.58 19.71 0.68
C ILE A 62 -8.94 19.32 -0.75
N ASN A 63 -7.99 19.52 -1.66
CA ASN A 63 -8.14 19.28 -3.09
C ASN A 63 -7.45 17.97 -3.50
N VAL A 64 -8.24 16.98 -3.90
CA VAL A 64 -7.76 15.65 -4.26
C VAL A 64 -7.72 15.51 -5.78
N ASP A 65 -6.53 15.32 -6.34
CA ASP A 65 -6.31 14.96 -7.74
C ASP A 65 -6.09 13.44 -7.85
N ASP A 66 -7.08 12.76 -8.42
CA ASP A 66 -7.11 11.31 -8.67
C ASP A 66 -7.22 11.00 -10.17
N THR A 67 -6.81 11.94 -11.01
CA THR A 67 -6.99 11.87 -12.47
C THR A 67 -5.86 11.11 -13.17
N ALA A 68 -4.69 10.99 -12.53
CA ALA A 68 -3.52 10.33 -13.07
C ALA A 68 -3.42 8.87 -12.61
N SER A 69 -2.84 8.02 -13.45
CA SER A 69 -2.47 6.66 -13.04
C SER A 69 -1.32 6.68 -12.02
N GLN A 70 -1.11 5.57 -11.32
CA GLN A 70 0.00 5.42 -10.40
C GLN A 70 1.35 5.68 -11.07
N ASP A 71 1.55 5.14 -12.27
CA ASP A 71 2.80 5.31 -13.03
C ASP A 71 3.00 6.75 -13.49
N ASP A 72 1.92 7.45 -13.86
CA ASP A 72 1.99 8.87 -14.23
C ASP A 72 2.37 9.73 -13.00
N ILE A 73 1.81 9.45 -11.82
CA ILE A 73 2.18 10.15 -10.57
C ILE A 73 3.64 9.91 -10.24
N ARG A 74 4.11 8.65 -10.32
CA ARG A 74 5.51 8.29 -10.10
C ARG A 74 6.44 9.05 -11.05
N ALA A 75 6.15 9.01 -12.35
CA ALA A 75 6.95 9.68 -13.38
C ALA A 75 6.98 11.20 -13.18
N LYS A 76 5.83 11.82 -12.88
CA LYS A 76 5.70 13.24 -12.64
C LYS A 76 6.47 13.67 -11.38
N LEU A 77 6.26 12.97 -10.25
CA LEU A 77 6.96 13.25 -8.99
C LEU A 77 8.48 13.13 -9.17
N GLN A 78 8.95 12.02 -9.74
CA GLN A 78 10.37 11.79 -9.96
C GLN A 78 10.98 12.86 -10.88
N THR A 79 10.30 13.23 -11.96
CA THR A 79 10.79 14.24 -12.91
C THR A 79 10.95 15.60 -12.22
N GLN A 80 9.99 16.02 -11.41
CA GLN A 80 10.05 17.29 -10.70
C GLN A 80 11.13 17.30 -9.62
N LEU A 81 11.25 16.22 -8.86
CA LEU A 81 12.29 16.10 -7.83
C LEU A 81 13.69 16.09 -8.45
N LEU A 82 13.90 15.39 -9.57
CA LEU A 82 15.17 15.41 -10.33
C LEU A 82 15.52 16.81 -10.87
N ALA A 83 14.52 17.57 -11.29
CA ALA A 83 14.71 18.93 -11.78
C ALA A 83 14.93 19.94 -10.63
N GLY A 84 14.77 19.54 -9.36
CA GLY A 84 14.77 20.44 -8.21
C GLY A 84 13.61 21.45 -8.26
N SER A 85 12.54 21.13 -8.99
CA SER A 85 11.36 22.00 -9.12
C SER A 85 10.31 21.64 -8.08
N THR A 86 9.83 22.64 -7.37
CA THR A 86 8.71 22.52 -6.42
C THR A 86 7.40 23.01 -7.00
N GLU A 87 7.43 23.64 -8.20
CA GLU A 87 6.24 24.20 -8.84
C GLU A 87 5.27 23.10 -9.25
N GLY A 88 4.04 23.16 -8.72
CA GLY A 88 2.98 22.21 -9.02
C GLY A 88 3.15 20.84 -8.35
N LEU A 89 4.08 20.69 -7.39
CA LEU A 89 4.05 19.57 -6.45
C LEU A 89 2.87 19.73 -5.48
N PRO A 90 2.25 18.62 -5.01
CA PRO A 90 1.18 18.68 -4.02
C PRO A 90 1.74 18.89 -2.61
N ASP A 91 0.86 19.16 -1.66
CA ASP A 91 1.21 19.13 -0.23
C ASP A 91 1.36 17.68 0.26
N ILE A 92 0.48 16.77 -0.22
CA ILE A 92 0.48 15.34 0.12
C ILE A 92 0.54 14.51 -1.16
N VAL A 93 1.37 13.48 -1.16
CA VAL A 93 1.37 12.45 -2.20
C VAL A 93 1.23 11.06 -1.59
N LEU A 94 0.46 10.20 -2.25
CA LEU A 94 0.39 8.79 -1.91
C LEU A 94 1.54 8.05 -2.57
N ILE A 95 2.31 7.26 -1.79
CA ILE A 95 3.42 6.44 -2.33
C ILE A 95 3.26 5.01 -1.78
N GLN A 96 3.48 4.02 -2.65
CA GLN A 96 3.53 2.63 -2.22
C GLN A 96 4.76 2.34 -1.36
N ASP A 97 4.59 1.41 -0.42
CA ASP A 97 5.61 1.11 0.58
C ASP A 97 6.90 0.54 -0.04
N ASP A 98 6.77 -0.31 -1.05
CA ASP A 98 7.90 -0.99 -1.70
C ASP A 98 8.83 -0.08 -2.53
N ILE A 99 8.38 1.15 -2.83
CA ILE A 99 9.20 2.15 -3.52
C ILE A 99 9.56 3.36 -2.65
N ALA A 100 9.12 3.38 -1.41
CA ALA A 100 9.33 4.50 -0.50
C ALA A 100 10.82 4.82 -0.31
N GLN A 101 11.62 3.80 -0.06
CA GLN A 101 13.07 3.95 0.15
C GLN A 101 13.77 4.57 -1.08
N LYS A 102 13.32 4.24 -2.30
CA LYS A 102 13.85 4.85 -3.51
C LYS A 102 13.69 6.37 -3.50
N TYR A 103 12.51 6.87 -3.11
CA TYR A 103 12.28 8.31 -3.02
C TYR A 103 13.06 8.96 -1.88
N LEU A 104 13.05 8.37 -0.69
CA LEU A 104 13.72 8.93 0.49
C LEU A 104 15.23 9.03 0.30
N GLN A 105 15.86 8.01 -0.27
CA GLN A 105 17.30 7.96 -0.48
C GLN A 105 17.74 8.75 -1.71
N SER A 106 16.96 8.75 -2.81
CA SER A 106 17.31 9.47 -4.03
C SER A 106 17.07 10.97 -3.95
N PHE A 107 16.14 11.41 -3.08
CA PHE A 107 15.75 12.81 -2.95
C PHE A 107 15.79 13.28 -1.49
N PRO A 108 16.98 13.33 -0.86
CA PRO A 108 17.12 13.75 0.53
C PRO A 108 16.53 15.15 0.76
N GLY A 109 15.63 15.26 1.76
CA GLY A 109 14.97 16.52 2.09
C GLY A 109 13.75 16.87 1.22
N ALA A 110 13.29 15.98 0.33
CA ALA A 110 12.08 16.17 -0.46
C ALA A 110 10.79 16.00 0.37
N PHE A 111 10.84 15.22 1.43
CA PHE A 111 9.71 14.91 2.30
C PHE A 111 9.94 15.38 3.73
N GLU A 112 8.86 15.73 4.40
CA GLU A 112 8.87 16.15 5.80
C GLU A 112 8.88 14.93 6.71
N PRO A 113 9.77 14.84 7.73
CA PRO A 113 9.71 13.77 8.72
C PRO A 113 8.48 13.97 9.62
N LEU A 114 7.62 12.92 9.70
CA LEU A 114 6.37 12.99 10.47
C LEU A 114 6.52 12.46 11.90
N SER A 115 7.56 11.66 12.18
CA SER A 115 7.80 11.08 13.51
C SER A 115 8.09 12.10 14.62
N ASP A 116 8.41 13.34 14.27
CA ASP A 116 8.61 14.40 15.25
C ASP A 116 7.26 14.96 15.77
N GLU A 117 6.16 14.78 15.01
CA GLU A 117 4.83 15.33 15.28
C GLU A 117 3.77 14.26 15.55
N ILE A 118 3.96 13.03 15.03
CA ILE A 118 3.01 11.93 15.11
C ILE A 118 3.68 10.72 15.80
N ASP A 119 3.00 10.15 16.77
CA ASP A 119 3.44 8.90 17.41
C ASP A 119 3.32 7.72 16.42
N MET A 120 4.43 7.26 15.89
CA MET A 120 4.46 6.16 14.93
C MET A 120 4.19 4.79 15.56
N SER A 121 4.28 4.66 16.89
CA SER A 121 4.01 3.39 17.59
C SER A 121 2.54 2.94 17.55
N VAL A 122 1.64 3.83 17.11
CA VAL A 122 0.22 3.50 16.92
C VAL A 122 -0.06 2.74 15.61
N PHE A 123 0.93 2.63 14.73
CA PHE A 123 0.82 1.94 13.44
C PHE A 123 1.56 0.60 13.43
N ALA A 124 1.29 -0.21 12.43
CA ALA A 124 1.99 -1.48 12.23
C ALA A 124 3.49 -1.28 11.96
N ASP A 125 4.35 -1.99 12.68
CA ASP A 125 5.79 -1.80 12.68
C ASP A 125 6.42 -1.88 11.29
N TYR A 126 6.00 -2.88 10.47
CA TYR A 126 6.53 -3.05 9.11
C TYR A 126 6.23 -1.86 8.20
N LYS A 127 5.09 -1.18 8.40
CA LYS A 127 4.70 0.03 7.66
C LYS A 127 5.59 1.22 8.04
N VAL A 128 5.82 1.39 9.33
CA VAL A 128 6.70 2.44 9.84
C VAL A 128 8.13 2.21 9.35
N ALA A 129 8.60 0.96 9.40
CA ALA A 129 9.95 0.59 8.93
C ALA A 129 10.15 0.90 7.44
N ALA A 130 9.14 0.63 6.58
CA ALA A 130 9.22 0.88 5.14
C ALA A 130 9.51 2.34 4.78
N ALA A 131 9.11 3.29 5.63
CA ALA A 131 9.28 4.74 5.42
C ALA A 131 10.24 5.39 6.41
N THR A 132 11.06 4.60 7.11
CA THR A 132 12.05 5.10 8.06
C THR A 132 13.43 5.19 7.41
N LEU A 133 14.04 6.37 7.51
CA LEU A 133 15.42 6.63 7.08
C LEU A 133 16.13 7.44 8.17
N ASP A 134 17.35 7.05 8.56
CA ASP A 134 18.14 7.71 9.60
C ASP A 134 17.39 7.92 10.93
N GLY A 135 16.55 6.94 11.31
CA GLY A 135 15.78 6.94 12.55
C GLY A 135 14.55 7.86 12.54
N LYS A 136 14.18 8.44 11.41
CA LYS A 136 12.97 9.28 11.23
C LYS A 136 12.00 8.61 10.27
N SER A 137 10.72 8.61 10.60
CA SER A 137 9.65 8.17 9.69
C SER A 137 9.09 9.36 8.91
N TYR A 138 8.99 9.17 7.59
CA TYR A 138 8.61 10.21 6.62
C TYR A 138 7.20 10.04 6.09
N SER A 139 6.47 9.03 6.52
CA SER A 139 5.10 8.81 6.07
C SER A 139 4.13 8.65 7.23
N LEU A 140 2.86 8.89 6.92
CA LEU A 140 1.76 8.39 7.73
C LEU A 140 1.20 7.14 7.06
N PRO A 141 1.29 5.95 7.71
CA PRO A 141 0.75 4.71 7.19
C PRO A 141 -0.76 4.77 6.92
N PHE A 142 -1.17 4.40 5.71
CA PHE A 142 -2.57 4.39 5.31
C PHE A 142 -3.14 2.97 5.32
N ASP A 143 -3.05 2.27 4.19
CA ASP A 143 -3.58 0.93 4.03
C ASP A 143 -2.48 -0.13 4.13
N SER A 144 -2.91 -1.35 4.39
CA SER A 144 -2.03 -2.51 4.46
C SER A 144 -2.24 -3.40 3.24
N GLY A 145 -1.13 -3.91 2.71
CA GLY A 145 -1.14 -4.98 1.73
C GLY A 145 -1.05 -6.37 2.37
N VAL A 146 -1.51 -6.55 3.62
CA VAL A 146 -1.48 -7.85 4.30
C VAL A 146 -2.02 -8.94 3.37
N THR A 147 -1.27 -10.03 3.23
CA THR A 147 -1.59 -11.08 2.29
C THR A 147 -2.43 -12.19 2.91
N GLY A 148 -3.23 -12.85 2.07
CA GLY A 148 -3.93 -14.07 2.39
C GLY A 148 -3.97 -15.01 1.20
N LEU A 149 -4.20 -16.29 1.47
CA LEU A 149 -4.57 -17.28 0.47
C LEU A 149 -6.09 -17.25 0.33
N PHE A 150 -6.61 -16.51 -0.65
CA PHE A 150 -8.02 -16.62 -1.03
C PHE A 150 -8.18 -17.94 -1.81
N TYR A 151 -9.14 -18.76 -1.42
CA TYR A 151 -9.34 -20.06 -2.04
C TYR A 151 -10.81 -20.41 -2.25
N ARG A 152 -11.11 -21.18 -3.27
CA ARG A 152 -12.44 -21.75 -3.52
C ARG A 152 -12.70 -22.89 -2.54
N SER A 153 -13.41 -22.56 -1.47
CA SER A 153 -13.75 -23.51 -0.40
C SER A 153 -14.52 -24.72 -0.91
N ASP A 154 -15.36 -24.55 -1.94
CA ASP A 154 -16.07 -25.65 -2.59
C ASP A 154 -15.11 -26.59 -3.36
N TYR A 155 -14.11 -26.07 -4.07
CA TYR A 155 -13.12 -26.92 -4.77
C TYR A 155 -12.21 -27.66 -3.81
N PHE A 156 -11.76 -27.00 -2.74
CA PHE A 156 -10.95 -27.63 -1.71
C PHE A 156 -11.74 -28.71 -0.96
N ALA A 157 -13.00 -28.44 -0.61
CA ALA A 157 -13.88 -29.43 0.03
C ALA A 157 -14.13 -30.67 -0.85
N GLU A 158 -14.28 -30.50 -2.18
CA GLU A 158 -14.39 -31.64 -3.11
C GLU A 158 -13.13 -32.52 -3.12
N ALA A 159 -11.97 -31.91 -2.88
CA ALA A 159 -10.70 -32.62 -2.71
C ALA A 159 -10.48 -33.17 -1.29
N GLY A 160 -11.39 -32.87 -0.34
CA GLY A 160 -11.34 -33.36 1.03
C GLY A 160 -10.57 -32.46 2.00
N TYR A 161 -10.38 -31.19 1.67
CA TYR A 161 -9.66 -30.21 2.49
C TYR A 161 -10.62 -29.15 3.06
N GLY A 162 -10.49 -28.89 4.37
CA GLY A 162 -11.18 -27.82 5.11
C GLY A 162 -10.26 -26.65 5.44
N PRO A 163 -10.81 -25.60 6.08
CA PRO A 163 -10.01 -24.44 6.51
C PRO A 163 -8.83 -24.82 7.43
N GLU A 164 -9.03 -25.82 8.30
CA GLU A 164 -8.02 -26.30 9.24
C GLU A 164 -6.79 -26.94 8.55
N ASP A 165 -6.96 -27.45 7.34
CA ASP A 165 -5.87 -28.04 6.54
C ASP A 165 -4.96 -26.98 5.91
N LEU A 166 -5.37 -25.69 5.95
CA LEU A 166 -4.65 -24.56 5.39
C LEU A 166 -3.96 -23.69 6.47
N GLU A 167 -4.15 -24.05 7.74
CA GLU A 167 -3.47 -23.37 8.84
C GLU A 167 -1.99 -23.78 8.94
N ASN A 168 -1.09 -22.82 9.11
CA ASN A 168 0.35 -23.05 9.30
C ASN A 168 1.04 -23.92 8.25
N ILE A 169 0.55 -23.94 7.01
CA ILE A 169 1.13 -24.74 5.94
C ILE A 169 2.34 -24.06 5.30
N THR A 170 3.17 -24.89 4.67
CA THR A 170 4.23 -24.42 3.77
C THR A 170 3.71 -24.33 2.33
N TRP A 171 4.42 -23.59 1.47
CA TRP A 171 4.16 -23.58 0.04
C TRP A 171 4.32 -24.97 -0.60
N ASP A 172 5.27 -25.76 -0.14
CA ASP A 172 5.43 -27.16 -0.60
C ASP A 172 4.19 -28.00 -0.26
N ARG A 173 3.58 -27.77 0.93
CA ARG A 173 2.31 -28.42 1.28
C ARG A 173 1.16 -27.95 0.38
N LEU A 174 1.11 -26.67 0.04
CA LEU A 174 0.09 -26.15 -0.89
C LEU A 174 0.22 -26.77 -2.30
N VAL A 175 1.44 -27.07 -2.77
CA VAL A 175 1.66 -27.80 -4.03
C VAL A 175 1.00 -29.18 -3.98
N GLU A 176 1.15 -29.93 -2.86
CA GLU A 176 0.52 -31.25 -2.73
C GLU A 176 -1.02 -31.15 -2.69
N ILE A 177 -1.56 -30.23 -1.90
CA ILE A 177 -3.00 -29.94 -1.88
C ILE A 177 -3.50 -29.57 -3.28
N GLY A 178 -2.77 -28.71 -3.99
CA GLY A 178 -3.11 -28.27 -5.34
C GLY A 178 -3.21 -29.41 -6.37
N LYS A 179 -2.33 -30.41 -6.27
CA LYS A 179 -2.41 -31.61 -7.11
C LYS A 179 -3.71 -32.39 -6.86
N ASP A 180 -4.10 -32.53 -5.60
CA ASP A 180 -5.33 -33.21 -5.23
C ASP A 180 -6.57 -32.43 -5.67
N VAL A 181 -6.57 -31.09 -5.49
CA VAL A 181 -7.64 -30.21 -5.95
C VAL A 181 -7.78 -30.31 -7.48
N MET A 182 -6.69 -30.16 -8.22
CA MET A 182 -6.71 -30.26 -9.67
C MET A 182 -7.18 -31.65 -10.15
N ALA A 183 -6.73 -32.71 -9.50
CA ALA A 183 -7.14 -34.09 -9.86
C ALA A 183 -8.64 -34.35 -9.64
N LYS A 184 -9.26 -33.69 -8.65
CA LYS A 184 -10.68 -33.83 -8.34
C LYS A 184 -11.56 -32.90 -9.16
N THR A 185 -11.19 -31.65 -9.29
CA THR A 185 -12.04 -30.59 -9.83
C THR A 185 -11.72 -30.22 -11.29
N GLY A 186 -10.52 -30.57 -11.76
CA GLY A 186 -10.01 -30.17 -13.07
C GLY A 186 -9.54 -28.71 -13.16
N HIS A 187 -9.65 -27.94 -12.06
CA HIS A 187 -9.21 -26.53 -12.01
C HIS A 187 -7.72 -26.43 -11.68
N LYS A 188 -7.03 -25.46 -12.30
CA LYS A 188 -5.67 -25.09 -11.90
C LYS A 188 -5.70 -24.50 -10.50
N LEU A 189 -4.58 -24.61 -9.78
CA LEU A 189 -4.49 -24.05 -8.43
C LEU A 189 -4.37 -22.53 -8.46
N LEU A 190 -3.42 -22.01 -9.21
CA LEU A 190 -3.06 -20.58 -9.26
C LEU A 190 -3.10 -20.06 -10.69
N ASP A 191 -3.18 -18.74 -10.80
CA ASP A 191 -2.82 -17.97 -11.98
C ASP A 191 -1.60 -17.12 -11.69
N LEU A 192 -0.63 -17.08 -12.60
CA LEU A 192 0.61 -16.31 -12.44
C LEU A 192 1.00 -15.63 -13.75
N ASP A 193 1.42 -14.36 -13.65
CA ASP A 193 2.05 -13.63 -14.75
C ASP A 193 3.58 -13.71 -14.59
N LEU A 194 4.28 -14.14 -15.63
CA LEU A 194 5.75 -14.22 -15.63
C LEU A 194 6.43 -12.84 -15.60
N ASN A 195 5.67 -11.78 -15.86
CA ASN A 195 6.14 -10.40 -15.75
C ASN A 195 5.85 -9.79 -14.35
N ASP A 196 5.43 -10.62 -13.38
CA ASP A 196 5.21 -10.21 -11.99
C ASP A 196 5.96 -11.14 -11.03
N SER A 197 6.84 -10.57 -10.21
CA SER A 197 7.58 -11.26 -9.14
C SER A 197 6.89 -11.18 -7.76
N GLY A 198 5.65 -10.69 -7.71
CA GLY A 198 4.91 -10.47 -6.46
C GLY A 198 4.82 -11.68 -5.56
N LEU A 199 4.57 -12.88 -6.11
CA LEU A 199 4.54 -14.12 -5.33
C LEU A 199 5.92 -14.46 -4.73
N ILE A 200 7.00 -14.23 -5.46
CA ILE A 200 8.37 -14.46 -4.98
C ILE A 200 8.69 -13.51 -3.83
N ARG A 201 8.37 -12.23 -3.99
CA ARG A 201 8.53 -11.21 -2.93
C ARG A 201 7.72 -11.53 -1.68
N MET A 202 6.47 -11.98 -1.83
CA MET A 202 5.66 -12.45 -0.70
C MET A 202 6.33 -13.60 0.06
N MET A 203 6.87 -14.58 -0.66
CA MET A 203 7.59 -15.70 -0.07
C MET A 203 8.83 -15.23 0.70
N MET A 204 9.62 -14.33 0.13
CA MET A 204 10.83 -13.78 0.76
C MET A 204 10.49 -12.98 2.02
N GLN A 205 9.53 -12.07 1.95
CA GLN A 205 9.14 -11.26 3.10
C GLN A 205 8.56 -12.10 4.23
N SER A 206 7.86 -13.21 3.94
CA SER A 206 7.41 -14.14 4.97
C SER A 206 8.55 -14.77 5.77
N ALA A 207 9.78 -14.77 5.21
CA ALA A 207 11.00 -15.22 5.87
C ALA A 207 11.82 -14.07 6.49
N GLY A 208 11.33 -12.83 6.43
CA GLY A 208 12.05 -11.65 6.90
C GLY A 208 13.23 -11.25 6.00
N GLU A 209 13.23 -11.69 4.74
CA GLU A 209 14.30 -11.48 3.78
C GLU A 209 13.84 -10.67 2.58
N TRP A 210 14.78 -10.00 1.93
CA TRP A 210 14.57 -9.22 0.73
C TRP A 210 15.77 -9.34 -0.22
N TYR A 211 15.78 -8.56 -1.30
CA TYR A 211 16.89 -8.55 -2.29
C TYR A 211 18.16 -7.88 -1.80
N PHE A 212 18.08 -7.19 -0.66
CA PHE A 212 19.19 -6.47 -0.05
C PHE A 212 19.40 -6.97 1.38
N ASN A 213 20.66 -7.00 1.81
CA ASN A 213 21.01 -7.28 3.20
C ASN A 213 20.84 -6.02 4.08
N ALA A 214 21.10 -6.15 5.38
CA ALA A 214 20.98 -5.06 6.34
C ALA A 214 21.94 -3.87 6.08
N ASP A 215 22.98 -4.08 5.28
CA ASP A 215 23.93 -3.04 4.86
C ASP A 215 23.50 -2.35 3.55
N GLY A 216 22.35 -2.75 2.97
CA GLY A 216 21.83 -2.25 1.69
C GLY A 216 22.53 -2.81 0.45
N GLU A 217 23.35 -3.84 0.61
CA GLU A 217 24.05 -4.51 -0.49
C GLU A 217 23.16 -5.60 -1.11
N LEU A 218 23.34 -5.84 -2.42
CA LEU A 218 22.65 -6.91 -3.14
C LEU A 218 22.89 -8.28 -2.48
N HIS A 219 21.81 -8.96 -2.12
CA HIS A 219 21.77 -10.26 -1.47
C HIS A 219 20.97 -11.24 -2.33
N ILE A 220 21.61 -11.80 -3.36
CA ILE A 220 20.95 -12.64 -4.37
C ILE A 220 21.50 -14.07 -4.35
N THR A 221 22.78 -14.25 -4.63
CA THR A 221 23.39 -15.59 -4.81
C THR A 221 23.48 -16.40 -3.53
N ASP A 222 23.57 -15.77 -2.39
CA ASP A 222 23.64 -16.36 -1.05
C ASP A 222 22.32 -16.21 -0.26
N ASN A 223 21.25 -15.71 -0.90
CA ASN A 223 19.93 -15.55 -0.29
C ASN A 223 19.14 -16.86 -0.32
N ALA A 224 19.10 -17.54 0.82
CA ALA A 224 18.39 -18.81 0.96
C ALA A 224 16.87 -18.68 0.76
N ALA A 225 16.28 -17.55 1.14
CA ALA A 225 14.85 -17.31 0.97
C ALA A 225 14.50 -17.10 -0.51
N LEU A 226 15.27 -16.29 -1.25
CA LEU A 226 15.09 -16.12 -2.69
C LEU A 226 15.24 -17.44 -3.44
N LYS A 227 16.32 -18.21 -3.13
CA LYS A 227 16.53 -19.51 -3.74
C LYS A 227 15.35 -20.44 -3.50
N LYS A 228 14.86 -20.55 -2.26
CA LYS A 228 13.72 -21.39 -1.91
C LYS A 228 12.41 -20.89 -2.54
N ALA A 229 12.21 -19.58 -2.65
CA ALA A 229 11.04 -18.99 -3.32
C ALA A 229 11.03 -19.33 -4.81
N LEU A 230 12.16 -19.21 -5.51
CA LEU A 230 12.28 -19.58 -6.92
C LEU A 230 12.10 -21.09 -7.16
N GLU A 231 12.67 -21.94 -6.30
CA GLU A 231 12.41 -23.40 -6.33
C GLU A 231 10.90 -23.71 -6.19
N THR A 232 10.25 -23.05 -5.24
CA THR A 232 8.82 -23.26 -4.98
C THR A 232 7.96 -22.73 -6.13
N TYR A 233 8.30 -21.56 -6.67
CA TYR A 233 7.65 -21.01 -7.87
C TYR A 233 7.74 -21.99 -9.05
N ALA A 234 8.92 -22.53 -9.33
CA ALA A 234 9.09 -23.53 -10.39
C ALA A 234 8.27 -24.81 -10.16
N LYS A 235 8.14 -25.29 -8.90
CA LYS A 235 7.33 -26.48 -8.57
C LYS A 235 5.87 -26.32 -8.97
N PHE A 236 5.27 -25.14 -8.84
CA PHE A 236 3.89 -24.91 -9.27
C PHE A 236 3.72 -25.11 -10.78
N PHE A 237 4.66 -24.63 -11.59
CA PHE A 237 4.65 -24.83 -13.04
C PHE A 237 4.95 -26.27 -13.42
N GLN A 238 5.96 -26.89 -12.83
CA GLN A 238 6.36 -28.27 -13.09
C GLN A 238 5.28 -29.30 -12.70
N ALA A 239 4.45 -28.95 -11.70
CA ALA A 239 3.29 -29.74 -11.30
C ALA A 239 2.04 -29.44 -12.13
N ASP A 240 2.14 -28.60 -13.16
CA ASP A 240 1.01 -28.18 -14.01
C ASP A 240 -0.14 -27.51 -13.23
N LEU A 241 0.18 -26.82 -12.11
CA LEU A 241 -0.80 -26.19 -11.22
C LEU A 241 -1.13 -24.74 -11.60
N VAL A 242 -0.39 -24.17 -12.54
CA VAL A 242 -0.52 -22.76 -12.90
C VAL A 242 -1.30 -22.60 -14.21
N LYS A 243 -2.19 -21.61 -14.22
CA LYS A 243 -2.71 -21.00 -15.44
C LYS A 243 -1.88 -19.75 -15.73
N PRO A 244 -1.01 -19.73 -16.76
CA PRO A 244 -0.30 -18.52 -17.14
C PRO A 244 -1.27 -17.44 -17.62
N VAL A 245 -1.05 -16.20 -17.19
CA VAL A 245 -1.85 -15.02 -17.55
C VAL A 245 -0.92 -13.87 -17.93
N SER A 246 -1.47 -12.84 -18.59
CA SER A 246 -0.74 -11.63 -18.91
C SER A 246 -1.58 -10.40 -18.63
N GLY A 247 -1.10 -9.61 -17.67
CA GLY A 247 -1.72 -8.35 -17.25
C GLY A 247 -2.98 -8.50 -16.40
N TRP A 248 -3.39 -7.39 -15.85
CA TRP A 248 -4.42 -7.29 -14.80
C TRP A 248 -5.78 -7.88 -15.18
N ALA A 249 -6.25 -7.62 -16.40
CA ALA A 249 -7.59 -8.07 -16.84
C ALA A 249 -7.69 -9.59 -16.96
N GLU A 250 -6.65 -10.26 -17.46
CA GLU A 250 -6.62 -11.72 -17.54
C GLU A 250 -6.46 -12.33 -16.16
N TYR A 251 -5.55 -11.79 -15.32
CA TYR A 251 -5.36 -12.18 -13.93
C TYR A 251 -6.69 -12.16 -13.16
N THR A 252 -7.38 -11.03 -13.13
CA THR A 252 -8.66 -10.94 -12.39
C THR A 252 -9.79 -11.75 -13.03
N GLY A 253 -9.72 -11.98 -14.35
CA GLY A 253 -10.69 -12.77 -15.11
C GLY A 253 -10.73 -14.23 -14.67
N THR A 254 -9.58 -14.85 -14.38
CA THR A 254 -9.49 -16.29 -14.05
C THR A 254 -10.22 -16.66 -12.77
N PHE A 255 -9.99 -15.93 -11.69
CA PHE A 255 -10.65 -16.25 -10.41
C PHE A 255 -12.10 -15.74 -10.35
N THR A 256 -12.43 -14.64 -11.03
CA THR A 256 -13.83 -14.19 -11.12
C THR A 256 -14.67 -15.09 -11.99
N SER A 257 -14.09 -15.80 -12.97
CA SER A 257 -14.76 -16.86 -13.75
C SER A 257 -14.74 -18.23 -13.05
N GLY A 258 -13.89 -18.44 -12.04
CA GLY A 258 -13.73 -19.70 -11.32
C GLY A 258 -12.78 -20.69 -12.00
N GLU A 259 -11.88 -20.23 -12.86
CA GLU A 259 -10.93 -21.08 -13.57
C GLU A 259 -9.77 -21.56 -12.70
N VAL A 260 -9.46 -20.82 -11.61
CA VAL A 260 -8.42 -21.19 -10.65
C VAL A 260 -9.02 -21.39 -9.26
N ALA A 261 -8.35 -22.23 -8.47
CA ALA A 261 -8.82 -22.63 -7.14
C ALA A 261 -8.33 -21.74 -6.01
N ALA A 262 -7.26 -20.98 -6.19
CA ALA A 262 -6.70 -20.11 -5.16
C ALA A 262 -5.95 -18.89 -5.75
N VAL A 263 -5.90 -17.82 -4.97
CA VAL A 263 -5.22 -16.56 -5.30
C VAL A 263 -4.47 -16.08 -4.05
N PRO A 264 -3.16 -16.29 -3.96
CA PRO A 264 -2.33 -15.70 -2.91
C PRO A 264 -2.03 -14.25 -3.26
N VAL A 265 -2.57 -13.31 -2.48
CA VAL A 265 -2.50 -11.88 -2.83
C VAL A 265 -2.82 -10.99 -1.62
N GLY A 266 -2.54 -9.70 -1.73
CA GLY A 266 -2.93 -8.69 -0.74
C GLY A 266 -4.43 -8.54 -0.56
N VAL A 267 -4.84 -8.15 0.63
CA VAL A 267 -6.26 -8.01 1.04
C VAL A 267 -7.09 -7.08 0.13
N TRP A 268 -6.45 -6.16 -0.57
CA TRP A 268 -7.08 -5.20 -1.49
C TRP A 268 -7.83 -5.87 -2.66
N ILE A 269 -7.54 -7.15 -2.98
CA ILE A 269 -8.25 -7.90 -4.02
C ILE A 269 -9.69 -8.27 -3.63
N THR A 270 -10.04 -8.17 -2.36
CA THR A 270 -11.33 -8.64 -1.81
C THR A 270 -12.53 -8.09 -2.57
N ALA A 271 -12.51 -6.80 -2.93
CA ALA A 271 -13.61 -6.20 -3.69
C ALA A 271 -13.77 -6.83 -5.08
N THR A 272 -12.67 -7.15 -5.75
CA THR A 272 -12.68 -7.80 -7.07
C THR A 272 -13.20 -9.23 -6.97
N ILE A 273 -12.79 -10.00 -5.96
CA ILE A 273 -13.33 -11.36 -5.72
C ILE A 273 -14.83 -11.31 -5.46
N LYS A 274 -15.29 -10.35 -4.65
CA LYS A 274 -16.72 -10.17 -4.31
C LYS A 274 -17.57 -9.63 -5.46
N ALA A 275 -16.97 -9.12 -6.53
CA ALA A 275 -17.72 -8.57 -7.67
C ALA A 275 -18.59 -9.62 -8.37
N ASN A 276 -18.25 -10.91 -8.30
CA ASN A 276 -19.10 -11.99 -8.81
C ASN A 276 -19.98 -12.56 -7.69
N ALA A 277 -21.19 -12.06 -7.56
CA ALA A 277 -22.15 -12.46 -6.52
C ALA A 277 -22.51 -13.97 -6.57
N ASP A 278 -22.43 -14.64 -7.74
CA ASP A 278 -22.70 -16.08 -7.88
C ASP A 278 -21.67 -16.96 -7.16
N GLN A 279 -20.56 -16.38 -6.76
CA GLN A 279 -19.51 -17.05 -5.98
C GLN A 279 -19.62 -16.81 -4.47
N SER A 280 -20.65 -16.11 -4.00
CA SER A 280 -20.89 -15.89 -2.56
C SER A 280 -21.03 -17.24 -1.83
N GLY A 281 -20.33 -17.35 -0.69
CA GLY A 281 -20.27 -18.57 0.11
C GLY A 281 -19.36 -19.68 -0.43
N LYS A 282 -18.67 -19.44 -1.56
CA LYS A 282 -17.77 -20.42 -2.20
C LYS A 282 -16.29 -20.07 -2.02
N TRP A 283 -15.99 -19.01 -1.32
CA TRP A 283 -14.63 -18.57 -1.04
C TRP A 283 -14.30 -18.68 0.44
N GLY A 284 -13.05 -19.00 0.74
CA GLY A 284 -12.45 -18.89 2.06
C GLY A 284 -11.17 -18.07 1.98
N VAL A 285 -10.67 -17.65 3.13
CA VAL A 285 -9.38 -16.98 3.25
C VAL A 285 -8.59 -17.66 4.36
N ALA A 286 -7.38 -18.08 4.04
CA ALA A 286 -6.42 -18.67 4.97
C ALA A 286 -5.16 -17.80 5.08
N PRO A 287 -4.32 -17.99 6.12
CA PRO A 287 -3.00 -17.38 6.15
C PRO A 287 -2.21 -17.75 4.88
N ILE A 288 -1.38 -16.84 4.40
CA ILE A 288 -0.49 -17.18 3.28
C ILE A 288 0.46 -18.30 3.71
N PRO A 289 0.75 -19.31 2.86
CA PRO A 289 1.73 -20.32 3.19
C PRO A 289 3.13 -19.72 3.42
N ARG A 290 3.91 -20.32 4.30
CA ARG A 290 5.30 -19.90 4.57
C ARG A 290 6.30 -20.72 3.77
N LEU A 291 7.50 -20.20 3.57
CA LEU A 291 8.61 -20.99 3.06
C LEU A 291 9.00 -22.09 4.08
N ASP A 292 9.48 -23.23 3.59
CA ASP A 292 10.02 -24.30 4.44
C ASP A 292 11.50 -24.02 4.79
N ILE A 293 11.69 -22.91 5.51
CA ILE A 293 12.98 -22.48 6.07
C ILE A 293 12.76 -21.91 7.47
N ASP A 294 13.79 -21.93 8.29
CA ASP A 294 13.74 -21.42 9.67
C ASP A 294 13.39 -19.92 9.69
N GLY A 295 12.57 -19.52 10.64
CA GLY A 295 12.16 -18.11 10.82
C GLY A 295 11.01 -17.66 9.93
N SER A 296 10.62 -18.42 8.91
CA SER A 296 9.51 -18.06 8.04
C SER A 296 8.15 -18.17 8.74
N VAL A 297 7.28 -17.20 8.52
CA VAL A 297 5.94 -17.10 9.13
C VAL A 297 4.84 -17.14 8.08
N ASN A 298 3.60 -17.43 8.50
CA ASN A 298 2.42 -17.45 7.63
C ASN A 298 1.78 -16.05 7.48
N ALA A 299 2.63 -15.04 7.27
CA ALA A 299 2.21 -13.66 7.06
C ALA A 299 3.19 -12.94 6.13
N SER A 300 2.69 -12.10 5.26
CA SER A 300 3.48 -11.30 4.34
C SER A 300 2.70 -10.06 3.90
N ASN A 301 3.33 -9.23 3.08
CA ASN A 301 2.76 -8.02 2.50
C ASN A 301 2.88 -8.03 0.98
N GLN A 302 1.86 -7.49 0.31
CA GLN A 302 1.89 -7.17 -1.12
C GLN A 302 1.12 -5.88 -1.36
N GLY A 303 1.81 -4.81 -1.71
CA GLY A 303 1.23 -3.48 -1.82
C GLY A 303 1.17 -2.77 -0.47
N GLY A 304 0.12 -1.98 -0.27
CA GLY A 304 0.04 -1.00 0.80
C GLY A 304 0.68 0.32 0.40
N SER A 305 0.15 1.40 0.95
CA SER A 305 0.58 2.76 0.65
C SER A 305 0.54 3.64 1.89
N SER A 306 1.23 4.77 1.79
CA SER A 306 1.36 5.73 2.89
C SER A 306 1.33 7.16 2.36
N TRP A 307 0.88 8.10 3.20
CA TRP A 307 0.80 9.53 2.91
C TRP A 307 2.13 10.21 3.22
N TYR A 308 2.67 10.91 2.25
CA TYR A 308 3.93 11.68 2.38
C TYR A 308 3.64 13.16 2.24
N VAL A 309 4.17 13.97 3.16
CA VAL A 309 4.10 15.44 3.08
C VAL A 309 5.36 15.95 2.38
N LEU A 310 5.18 16.74 1.31
CA LEU A 310 6.31 17.35 0.61
C LEU A 310 6.93 18.44 1.49
N ALA A 311 8.26 18.44 1.64
CA ALA A 311 8.98 19.47 2.37
C ALA A 311 8.84 20.87 1.75
N SER A 312 8.44 20.95 0.48
CA SER A 312 8.14 22.18 -0.25
C SER A 312 6.74 22.74 0.01
N SER A 313 5.86 22.01 0.73
CA SER A 313 4.53 22.51 1.07
C SER A 313 4.62 23.82 1.87
N ASP A 314 3.83 24.82 1.49
CA ASP A 314 3.67 26.05 2.24
C ASP A 314 2.72 25.88 3.43
N ASN A 315 1.92 24.79 3.44
CA ASN A 315 0.88 24.51 4.44
C ASN A 315 1.24 23.33 5.37
N LYS A 316 2.54 23.05 5.60
CA LYS A 316 3.01 21.86 6.33
C LYS A 316 2.34 21.61 7.67
N ALA A 317 2.24 22.66 8.49
CA ALA A 317 1.65 22.52 9.83
C ALA A 317 0.18 22.06 9.78
N GLU A 318 -0.62 22.67 8.91
CA GLU A 318 -2.03 22.32 8.68
C GLU A 318 -2.17 20.92 8.08
N THR A 319 -1.30 20.60 7.13
CA THR A 319 -1.25 19.28 6.47
C THR A 319 -0.95 18.16 7.46
N ILE A 320 0.02 18.36 8.35
CA ILE A 320 0.38 17.39 9.39
C ILE A 320 -0.73 17.28 10.43
N ASP A 321 -1.36 18.39 10.83
CA ASP A 321 -2.50 18.39 11.76
C ASP A 321 -3.70 17.62 11.18
N PHE A 322 -4.02 17.82 9.90
CA PHE A 322 -5.02 17.05 9.18
C PHE A 322 -4.72 15.54 9.21
N LEU A 323 -3.51 15.16 8.82
CA LEU A 323 -3.11 13.75 8.81
C LEU A 323 -3.16 13.14 10.22
N LYS A 324 -2.65 13.85 11.22
CA LYS A 324 -2.66 13.43 12.62
C LYS A 324 -4.07 13.25 13.17
N THR A 325 -4.95 14.21 12.93
CA THR A 325 -6.32 14.21 13.46
C THR A 325 -7.15 13.09 12.90
N VAL A 326 -7.12 12.89 11.57
CA VAL A 326 -7.99 11.89 10.92
C VAL A 326 -7.33 10.51 10.88
N TRP A 327 -6.07 10.44 10.46
CA TRP A 327 -5.42 9.15 10.18
C TRP A 327 -4.72 8.51 11.37
N ALA A 328 -4.21 9.31 12.33
CA ALA A 328 -3.58 8.78 13.53
C ALA A 328 -4.52 8.76 14.75
N GLY A 329 -5.65 9.45 14.70
CA GLY A 329 -6.53 9.64 15.85
C GLY A 329 -7.95 9.08 15.70
N ASN A 330 -8.48 8.91 14.48
CA ASN A 330 -9.89 8.59 14.27
C ASN A 330 -10.10 7.10 13.91
N THR A 331 -10.34 6.28 14.91
CA THR A 331 -10.61 4.83 14.74
C THR A 331 -11.93 4.55 14.01
N ASP A 332 -12.95 5.40 14.18
CA ASP A 332 -14.25 5.22 13.52
C ASP A 332 -14.15 5.42 12.02
N PHE A 333 -13.29 6.34 11.57
CA PHE A 333 -13.01 6.52 10.16
C PHE A 333 -12.44 5.25 9.51
N TYR A 334 -11.56 4.54 10.21
CA TYR A 334 -11.03 3.26 9.72
C TYR A 334 -12.10 2.15 9.66
N GLN A 335 -13.09 2.15 10.57
CA GLN A 335 -14.24 1.24 10.48
C GLN A 335 -15.04 1.52 9.19
N ASP A 336 -15.27 2.79 8.91
CA ASP A 336 -16.02 3.23 7.73
C ASP A 336 -15.33 2.84 6.41
N ILE A 337 -14.03 3.08 6.28
CA ILE A 337 -13.28 2.74 5.05
C ILE A 337 -13.12 1.23 4.86
N LEU A 338 -13.04 0.46 5.95
CA LEU A 338 -13.06 -1.01 5.89
C LEU A 338 -14.39 -1.52 5.32
N ILE A 339 -15.51 -1.05 5.86
CA ILE A 339 -16.86 -1.47 5.42
C ILE A 339 -17.10 -1.06 3.97
N LYS A 340 -16.79 0.19 3.63
CA LYS A 340 -17.09 0.77 2.31
C LYS A 340 -16.19 0.26 1.20
N ARG A 341 -14.91 -0.01 1.49
CA ARG A 341 -13.86 -0.24 0.48
C ARG A 341 -13.00 -1.46 0.71
N GLY A 342 -13.13 -2.14 1.86
CA GLY A 342 -12.23 -3.23 2.23
C GLY A 342 -10.80 -2.76 2.54
N ALA A 343 -10.63 -1.48 2.88
CA ALA A 343 -9.34 -0.91 3.21
C ALA A 343 -8.94 -1.34 4.63
N VAL A 344 -8.01 -2.28 4.73
CA VAL A 344 -7.41 -2.67 6.02
C VAL A 344 -6.39 -1.61 6.41
N GLY A 345 -6.75 -0.80 7.39
CA GLY A 345 -5.90 0.29 7.87
C GLY A 345 -4.71 -0.19 8.69
N SER A 346 -3.68 0.62 8.70
CA SER A 346 -2.45 0.35 9.45
C SER A 346 -2.51 0.80 10.92
N LEU A 347 -3.53 1.58 11.31
CA LEU A 347 -3.75 2.04 12.68
C LEU A 347 -4.16 0.87 13.59
N LEU A 348 -3.32 0.53 14.57
CA LEU A 348 -3.49 -0.65 15.43
C LEU A 348 -4.79 -0.61 16.23
N ALA A 349 -5.14 0.55 16.82
CA ALA A 349 -6.34 0.70 17.64
C ALA A 349 -7.64 0.50 16.85
N ALA A 350 -7.65 0.79 15.54
CA ALA A 350 -8.83 0.62 14.70
C ALA A 350 -9.25 -0.85 14.56
N ARG A 351 -8.31 -1.78 14.70
CA ARG A 351 -8.55 -3.23 14.57
C ARG A 351 -9.43 -3.82 15.66
N GLU A 352 -9.59 -3.11 16.78
CA GLU A 352 -10.46 -3.51 17.89
C GLU A 352 -11.94 -3.17 17.64
N GLY A 353 -12.26 -2.44 16.59
CA GLY A 353 -13.62 -2.03 16.25
C GLY A 353 -14.50 -3.15 15.71
N ASP A 354 -15.81 -2.89 15.69
CA ASP A 354 -16.80 -3.90 15.33
C ASP A 354 -16.76 -4.32 13.86
N ALA A 355 -16.34 -3.42 12.96
CA ALA A 355 -16.21 -3.73 11.54
C ALA A 355 -15.17 -4.84 11.29
N TYR A 356 -14.08 -4.86 12.06
CA TYR A 356 -13.06 -5.92 11.97
C TYR A 356 -13.56 -7.26 12.51
N LYS A 357 -14.51 -7.26 13.43
CA LYS A 357 -15.07 -8.48 14.06
C LYS A 357 -16.27 -9.05 13.30
N ALA A 358 -16.78 -8.30 12.31
CA ALA A 358 -17.94 -8.69 11.54
C ALA A 358 -17.65 -9.94 10.70
N SER A 359 -18.63 -10.84 10.64
CA SER A 359 -18.61 -11.97 9.70
C SER A 359 -18.91 -11.47 8.28
N ASP A 360 -18.33 -12.14 7.29
CA ASP A 360 -18.58 -11.84 5.87
C ASP A 360 -19.22 -13.04 5.17
N ASP A 361 -20.48 -12.90 4.79
CA ASP A 361 -21.27 -13.96 4.18
C ASP A 361 -20.68 -14.44 2.84
N PHE A 362 -19.97 -13.58 2.13
CA PHE A 362 -19.31 -13.96 0.89
C PHE A 362 -18.22 -15.03 1.13
N PHE A 363 -17.59 -14.98 2.29
CA PHE A 363 -16.59 -15.94 2.75
C PHE A 363 -17.17 -16.96 3.75
N GLY A 364 -18.44 -17.35 3.55
CA GLY A 364 -19.08 -18.38 4.37
C GLY A 364 -19.32 -17.98 5.83
N GLY A 365 -19.39 -16.70 6.14
CA GLY A 365 -19.57 -16.18 7.49
C GLY A 365 -18.28 -16.08 8.32
N ALA A 366 -17.12 -16.24 7.70
CA ALA A 366 -15.83 -16.09 8.40
C ALA A 366 -15.54 -14.64 8.78
N PRO A 367 -14.84 -14.38 9.91
CA PRO A 367 -14.42 -13.06 10.33
C PRO A 367 -13.13 -12.64 9.60
N VAL A 368 -13.20 -12.49 8.27
CA VAL A 368 -12.00 -12.33 7.41
C VAL A 368 -11.17 -11.10 7.76
N TRP A 369 -11.82 -10.00 8.15
CA TRP A 369 -11.10 -8.77 8.52
C TRP A 369 -10.31 -8.92 9.82
N GLN A 370 -10.85 -9.68 10.79
CA GLN A 370 -10.14 -10.01 12.02
C GLN A 370 -8.94 -10.92 11.73
N ASN A 371 -9.10 -11.87 10.81
CA ASN A 371 -8.01 -12.74 10.36
C ASN A 371 -6.87 -11.92 9.76
N PHE A 372 -7.17 -11.03 8.79
CA PHE A 372 -6.18 -10.14 8.21
C PHE A 372 -5.52 -9.22 9.25
N SER A 373 -6.29 -8.70 10.19
CA SER A 373 -5.77 -7.90 11.30
C SER A 373 -4.77 -8.67 12.17
N THR A 374 -5.01 -9.97 12.39
CA THR A 374 -4.11 -10.85 13.13
C THR A 374 -2.81 -11.09 12.35
N TRP A 375 -2.92 -11.42 11.05
CA TRP A 375 -1.75 -11.68 10.20
C TRP A 375 -0.91 -10.43 9.97
N LEU A 376 -1.53 -9.26 9.87
CA LEU A 376 -0.85 -7.97 9.72
C LEU A 376 0.21 -7.74 10.81
N SER A 377 -0.08 -8.12 12.07
CA SER A 377 0.86 -7.97 13.18
C SER A 377 2.03 -8.97 13.17
N GLN A 378 1.99 -9.96 12.26
CA GLN A 378 3.01 -10.99 12.13
C GLN A 378 3.92 -10.74 10.91
N ILE A 379 3.62 -9.74 10.08
CA ILE A 379 4.40 -9.44 8.87
C ILE A 379 5.82 -9.02 9.28
N PRO A 380 6.86 -9.72 8.82
CA PRO A 380 8.22 -9.28 9.07
C PRO A 380 8.51 -7.97 8.36
N ALA A 381 9.19 -7.07 9.05
CA ALA A 381 9.77 -5.88 8.42
C ALA A 381 10.96 -6.29 7.56
N VAL A 382 11.04 -5.72 6.37
CA VAL A 382 12.17 -5.89 5.46
C VAL A 382 12.61 -4.53 4.93
N ASP A 383 13.87 -4.40 4.55
CA ASP A 383 14.35 -3.23 3.82
C ASP A 383 14.08 -3.45 2.33
N TYR A 384 13.11 -2.72 1.79
CA TYR A 384 12.79 -2.78 0.37
C TYR A 384 13.93 -2.22 -0.52
N GLY A 385 14.84 -1.43 0.03
CA GLY A 385 15.95 -0.85 -0.70
C GLY A 385 15.54 0.13 -1.79
N THR A 386 16.54 0.67 -2.48
CA THR A 386 16.33 1.68 -3.53
C THR A 386 16.04 1.06 -4.90
N TYR A 387 16.49 -0.16 -5.15
CA TYR A 387 16.56 -0.79 -6.47
C TYR A 387 15.71 -2.07 -6.60
N THR A 388 14.66 -2.22 -5.80
CA THR A 388 13.75 -3.38 -5.88
C THR A 388 13.20 -3.60 -7.29
N ALA A 389 12.81 -2.55 -8.02
CA ALA A 389 12.27 -2.68 -9.37
C ALA A 389 13.30 -3.20 -10.37
N GLU A 390 14.55 -2.77 -10.25
CA GLU A 390 15.67 -3.23 -11.08
C GLU A 390 15.97 -4.72 -10.82
N VAL A 391 15.95 -5.14 -9.55
CA VAL A 391 16.13 -6.57 -9.21
C VAL A 391 14.93 -7.41 -9.65
N ASP A 392 13.70 -6.93 -9.47
CA ASP A 392 12.49 -7.58 -9.99
C ASP A 392 12.59 -7.84 -11.49
N SER A 393 13.03 -6.86 -12.26
CA SER A 393 13.25 -7.01 -13.71
C SER A 393 14.27 -8.11 -14.02
N ALA A 394 15.35 -8.21 -13.24
CA ALA A 394 16.35 -9.27 -13.41
C ALA A 394 15.80 -10.64 -13.02
N VAL A 395 14.99 -10.75 -11.95
CA VAL A 395 14.31 -11.98 -11.55
C VAL A 395 13.35 -12.44 -12.64
N GLN A 396 12.46 -11.56 -13.12
CA GLN A 396 11.48 -11.86 -14.16
C GLN A 396 12.14 -12.37 -15.45
N ALA A 397 13.29 -11.81 -15.83
CA ALA A 397 14.04 -12.25 -17.01
C ALA A 397 14.53 -13.71 -16.90
N GLN A 398 14.72 -14.25 -15.70
CA GLN A 398 15.19 -15.62 -15.47
C GLN A 398 14.04 -16.62 -15.20
N LEU A 399 12.80 -16.16 -14.91
CA LEU A 399 11.68 -17.05 -14.60
C LEU A 399 11.43 -18.11 -15.68
N PRO A 400 11.44 -17.81 -17.00
CA PRO A 400 11.24 -18.84 -18.02
C PRO A 400 12.26 -19.99 -17.93
N THR A 401 13.55 -19.66 -17.70
CA THR A 401 14.61 -20.65 -17.54
C THR A 401 14.42 -21.50 -16.28
N ILE A 402 14.04 -20.83 -15.18
CA ILE A 402 13.84 -21.50 -13.87
C ILE A 402 12.67 -22.47 -13.90
N ILE A 403 11.52 -22.09 -14.48
CA ILE A 403 10.33 -22.96 -14.57
C ILE A 403 10.56 -24.18 -15.48
N GLU A 404 11.41 -24.05 -16.49
CA GLU A 404 11.81 -25.14 -17.38
C GLU A 404 12.84 -26.10 -16.76
N GLY A 405 13.28 -25.84 -15.52
CA GLY A 405 14.23 -26.69 -14.79
C GLY A 405 15.70 -26.37 -15.05
N GLY A 406 15.99 -25.15 -15.47
CA GLY A 406 17.36 -24.64 -15.58
C GLY A 406 18.09 -24.63 -14.24
N ASP A 407 19.43 -24.59 -14.30
CA ASP A 407 20.27 -24.56 -13.10
C ASP A 407 20.04 -23.26 -12.30
N LEU A 408 19.58 -23.41 -11.07
CA LEU A 408 19.15 -22.29 -10.24
C LEU A 408 20.33 -21.41 -9.77
N ASP A 409 21.49 -22.00 -9.48
CA ASP A 409 22.67 -21.23 -9.06
C ASP A 409 23.18 -20.37 -10.23
N THR A 410 23.10 -20.89 -11.44
CA THR A 410 23.40 -20.11 -12.67
C THR A 410 22.38 -18.98 -12.86
N ALA A 411 21.09 -19.23 -12.62
CA ALA A 411 20.05 -18.21 -12.72
C ALA A 411 20.23 -17.10 -11.66
N LEU A 412 20.53 -17.47 -10.42
CA LEU A 412 20.81 -16.50 -9.35
C LEU A 412 22.02 -15.62 -9.68
N GLN A 413 23.09 -16.20 -10.26
CA GLN A 413 24.25 -15.42 -10.71
C GLN A 413 23.86 -14.44 -11.84
N ALA A 414 23.02 -14.87 -12.80
CA ALA A 414 22.55 -14.01 -13.87
C ALA A 414 21.68 -12.87 -13.33
N ILE A 415 20.81 -13.13 -12.33
CA ILE A 415 20.03 -12.11 -11.63
C ILE A 415 20.97 -11.10 -10.96
N GLN A 416 21.96 -11.58 -10.20
CA GLN A 416 22.95 -10.74 -9.54
C GLN A 416 23.69 -9.82 -10.52
N ASP A 417 24.19 -10.38 -11.62
CA ASP A 417 24.96 -9.65 -12.64
C ASP A 417 24.09 -8.60 -13.35
N GLN A 418 22.86 -8.96 -13.71
CA GLN A 418 21.93 -8.04 -14.37
C GLN A 418 21.52 -6.90 -13.43
N ALA A 419 21.16 -7.22 -12.18
CA ALA A 419 20.79 -6.21 -11.18
C ALA A 419 21.95 -5.23 -10.95
N GLN A 420 23.19 -5.71 -10.78
CA GLN A 420 24.37 -4.86 -10.63
C GLN A 420 24.58 -3.90 -11.82
N GLN A 421 24.27 -4.34 -13.05
CA GLN A 421 24.36 -3.48 -14.24
C GLN A 421 23.27 -2.40 -14.25
N GLN A 422 22.07 -2.72 -13.77
CA GLN A 422 20.94 -1.79 -13.75
C GLN A 422 21.03 -0.75 -12.61
N MET A 423 21.83 -1.05 -11.58
CA MET A 423 22.05 -0.15 -10.43
C MET A 423 23.20 0.86 -10.68
N GLN A 424 23.92 0.79 -11.80
CA GLN A 424 24.99 1.73 -12.19
C GLN A 424 24.43 2.94 -12.94
#